data_983695a8392235d9ade1ae8fe3af4f68
#
_entry.id   983695a8392235d9ade1ae8fe3af4f68
#
_cell.length_a   1.000
_cell.length_b   1.000
_cell.length_c   1.000
_cell.angle_alpha   90.00
_cell.angle_beta   90.00
_cell.angle_gamma   90.00
#
_symmetry.space_group_name_H-M   'P 1'
#
loop_
_entity.id
_entity.type
_entity.pdbx_description
1 polymer ?
#
loop_
_entity_poly.entity_id
_entity_poly.type
_entity_poly.pdbx_seq_one_letter_code
_entity_poly.pdbx_strand_id
1 'polypeptide(L)'
;VKKILSAFVVLAALAISPALHATPISGQFSVTGDAVTDNGTSLVFTPNTISVGASSTLSGDFVNLLTAGELGIITSPINYASYVPGSAALVFGSGSDLLTFTLSSITSDHVGVFGLFTGMGTITSANSAYDPTLANLYFSTQADGTVTFSATAVSTPSAVPEPSTLMLLGTGLIGVAGAMKRRLS
;
A
#
# COMPACT_ATOMS: atom_id res chain seq x y z
N VAL A 1 -45.54 -24.44 -7.53
CA VAL A 1 -44.15 -24.96 -7.64
C VAL A 1 -43.36 -24.10 -8.63
N LYS A 2 -43.83 -23.79 -9.85
CA LYS A 2 -43.13 -22.97 -10.85
C LYS A 2 -42.77 -21.54 -10.36
N LYS A 3 -43.67 -20.89 -9.61
CA LYS A 3 -43.46 -19.53 -9.08
C LYS A 3 -42.45 -19.46 -7.94
N ILE A 4 -42.32 -20.52 -7.17
CA ILE A 4 -41.31 -20.61 -6.08
C ILE A 4 -39.91 -20.87 -6.69
N LEU A 5 -39.82 -21.64 -7.76
CA LEU A 5 -38.56 -21.92 -8.43
C LEU A 5 -37.96 -20.67 -9.09
N SER A 6 -38.82 -19.82 -9.71
CA SER A 6 -38.34 -18.56 -10.30
C SER A 6 -37.87 -17.53 -9.25
N ALA A 7 -38.51 -17.47 -8.09
CA ALA A 7 -38.08 -16.61 -7.00
C ALA A 7 -36.67 -17.02 -6.44
N PHE A 8 -36.41 -18.33 -6.37
CA PHE A 8 -35.12 -18.85 -5.92
C PHE A 8 -33.97 -18.56 -6.91
N VAL A 9 -34.26 -18.61 -8.22
CA VAL A 9 -33.28 -18.28 -9.27
C VAL A 9 -32.89 -16.79 -9.23
N VAL A 10 -33.87 -15.90 -9.03
CA VAL A 10 -33.65 -14.45 -8.91
C VAL A 10 -32.87 -14.12 -7.63
N LEU A 11 -33.16 -14.77 -6.52
CA LEU A 11 -32.46 -14.57 -5.25
C LEU A 11 -31.01 -15.08 -5.34
N ALA A 12 -30.75 -16.19 -6.03
CA ALA A 12 -29.43 -16.73 -6.27
C ALA A 12 -28.61 -15.82 -7.20
N ALA A 13 -29.23 -15.20 -8.21
CA ALA A 13 -28.54 -14.26 -9.10
C ALA A 13 -28.13 -12.95 -8.41
N LEU A 14 -28.91 -12.48 -7.44
CA LEU A 14 -28.56 -11.31 -6.62
C LEU A 14 -27.43 -11.58 -5.63
N ALA A 15 -27.21 -12.82 -5.22
CA ALA A 15 -26.14 -13.20 -4.31
C ALA A 15 -24.75 -13.31 -5.01
N ILE A 16 -24.70 -13.26 -6.34
CA ILE A 16 -23.46 -13.37 -7.15
C ILE A 16 -22.95 -11.97 -7.56
N SER A 17 -23.34 -10.92 -6.87
CA SER A 17 -22.69 -9.62 -7.10
C SER A 17 -21.20 -9.76 -6.73
N PRO A 18 -20.26 -9.66 -7.70
CA PRO A 18 -18.86 -9.60 -7.34
C PRO A 18 -18.70 -8.37 -6.45
N ALA A 19 -18.30 -8.57 -5.21
CA ALA A 19 -17.81 -7.46 -4.41
C ALA A 19 -16.62 -6.89 -5.18
N LEU A 20 -16.74 -5.67 -5.65
CA LEU A 20 -15.62 -4.90 -6.20
C LEU A 20 -14.66 -4.68 -5.03
N HIS A 21 -13.73 -5.61 -4.85
CA HIS A 21 -12.62 -5.44 -3.92
C HIS A 21 -11.62 -4.50 -4.57
N ALA A 22 -11.24 -3.47 -3.86
CA ALA A 22 -10.06 -2.71 -4.20
C ALA A 22 -8.85 -3.65 -4.17
N THR A 23 -7.83 -3.37 -4.98
CA THR A 23 -6.63 -4.21 -5.06
C THR A 23 -5.52 -3.64 -4.20
N PRO A 24 -4.71 -4.47 -3.52
CA PRO A 24 -3.50 -3.99 -2.87
C PRO A 24 -2.58 -3.31 -3.87
N ILE A 25 -1.98 -2.19 -3.47
CA ILE A 25 -0.98 -1.50 -4.28
C ILE A 25 0.28 -2.36 -4.35
N SER A 26 0.79 -2.63 -5.55
CA SER A 26 1.99 -3.44 -5.77
C SER A 26 3.04 -2.67 -6.53
N GLY A 27 4.33 -2.93 -6.23
CA GLY A 27 5.44 -2.33 -6.95
C GLY A 27 6.40 -1.57 -6.04
N GLN A 28 7.19 -0.70 -6.67
CA GLN A 28 8.15 0.15 -5.98
C GLN A 28 8.27 1.50 -6.65
N PHE A 29 8.70 2.48 -5.87
CA PHE A 29 9.11 3.78 -6.37
C PHE A 29 10.29 4.31 -5.55
N SER A 30 11.11 5.14 -6.14
CA SER A 30 12.15 5.87 -5.43
C SER A 30 11.75 7.33 -5.25
N VAL A 31 12.29 7.94 -4.20
CA VAL A 31 12.18 9.37 -3.95
C VAL A 31 13.56 9.95 -3.73
N THR A 32 13.73 11.18 -4.14
CA THR A 32 14.90 12.00 -3.85
C THR A 32 14.47 13.25 -3.12
N GLY A 33 15.30 13.76 -2.24
CA GLY A 33 15.06 15.01 -1.55
C GLY A 33 16.35 15.81 -1.47
N ASP A 34 16.24 17.03 -0.98
CA ASP A 34 17.39 17.90 -0.80
C ASP A 34 18.21 17.52 0.45
N ALA A 35 18.56 18.48 1.28
CA ALA A 35 19.40 18.22 2.43
C ALA A 35 18.68 17.52 3.58
N VAL A 36 19.30 16.48 4.13
CA VAL A 36 18.88 15.80 5.35
C VAL A 36 19.99 15.94 6.38
N THR A 37 19.63 16.36 7.57
CA THR A 37 20.55 16.40 8.72
C THR A 37 20.13 15.33 9.72
N ASP A 38 21.05 14.42 10.04
CA ASP A 38 20.88 13.49 11.15
C ASP A 38 21.55 14.07 12.40
N ASN A 39 20.78 14.32 13.44
CA ASN A 39 21.29 14.86 14.70
C ASN A 39 21.50 13.77 15.77
N GLY A 40 21.48 12.49 15.39
CA GLY A 40 21.66 11.35 16.29
C GLY A 40 20.37 10.88 16.98
N THR A 41 19.26 11.59 16.82
CA THR A 41 17.94 11.24 17.39
C THR A 41 16.80 11.43 16.40
N SER A 42 16.98 12.32 15.43
CA SER A 42 15.99 12.65 14.43
C SER A 42 16.61 13.04 13.09
N LEU A 43 15.85 12.84 12.05
CA LEU A 43 16.15 13.28 10.68
C LEU A 43 15.41 14.57 10.41
N VAL A 44 16.14 15.61 10.04
CA VAL A 44 15.59 16.92 9.69
C VAL A 44 15.77 17.16 8.19
N PHE A 45 14.67 17.28 7.49
CA PHE A 45 14.63 17.55 6.05
C PHE A 45 14.44 19.06 5.80
N THR A 46 15.37 19.65 5.03
CA THR A 46 15.33 21.09 4.75
C THR A 46 15.77 21.37 3.29
N PRO A 47 14.82 21.75 2.41
CA PRO A 47 13.38 21.78 2.63
C PRO A 47 12.80 20.37 2.82
N ASN A 48 11.58 20.29 3.35
CA ASN A 48 10.87 19.01 3.49
C ASN A 48 10.16 18.58 2.18
N THR A 49 10.63 19.08 1.07
CA THR A 49 10.17 18.71 -0.27
C THR A 49 10.93 17.49 -0.77
N ILE A 50 10.22 16.55 -1.35
CA ILE A 50 10.75 15.37 -1.98
C ILE A 50 10.24 15.28 -3.41
N SER A 51 10.91 14.53 -4.25
CA SER A 51 10.54 14.31 -5.64
C SER A 51 10.55 12.81 -5.97
N VAL A 52 9.58 12.37 -6.72
CA VAL A 52 9.57 11.02 -7.29
C VAL A 52 10.75 10.86 -8.23
N GLY A 53 11.45 9.76 -8.12
CA GLY A 53 12.63 9.44 -8.95
C GLY A 53 12.30 9.28 -10.43
N ALA A 54 13.30 8.89 -11.21
CA ALA A 54 13.13 8.67 -12.65
C ALA A 54 12.08 7.58 -12.94
N SER A 55 11.45 7.65 -14.10
CA SER A 55 10.43 6.67 -14.52
C SER A 55 10.92 5.21 -14.51
N SER A 56 12.22 4.99 -14.67
CA SER A 56 12.85 3.66 -14.56
C SER A 56 12.83 3.08 -13.14
N THR A 57 12.56 3.90 -12.12
CA THR A 57 12.45 3.48 -10.73
C THR A 57 11.01 3.21 -10.29
N LEU A 58 10.03 3.52 -11.15
CA LEU A 58 8.62 3.23 -10.94
C LEU A 58 8.29 1.84 -11.48
N SER A 59 7.58 1.04 -10.70
CA SER A 59 7.09 -0.26 -11.16
C SER A 59 5.73 -0.59 -10.56
N GLY A 60 5.03 -1.57 -11.16
CA GLY A 60 3.71 -1.99 -10.72
C GLY A 60 2.69 -0.85 -10.81
N ASP A 61 1.84 -0.74 -9.80
CA ASP A 61 0.76 0.26 -9.76
C ASP A 61 1.29 1.70 -9.66
N PHE A 62 2.51 1.89 -9.15
CA PHE A 62 3.11 3.23 -9.02
C PHE A 62 3.36 3.92 -10.36
N VAL A 63 3.45 3.19 -11.46
CA VAL A 63 3.51 3.78 -12.82
C VAL A 63 2.25 4.59 -13.15
N ASN A 64 1.12 4.21 -12.57
CA ASN A 64 -0.18 4.86 -12.78
C ASN A 64 -0.53 5.85 -11.65
N LEU A 65 0.09 5.72 -10.49
CA LEU A 65 -0.20 6.51 -9.30
C LEU A 65 0.72 7.72 -9.14
N LEU A 66 1.93 7.67 -9.71
CA LEU A 66 2.96 8.70 -9.57
C LEU A 66 3.54 9.06 -10.92
N THR A 67 3.99 10.31 -11.03
CA THR A 67 4.73 10.79 -12.19
C THR A 67 6.20 11.05 -11.82
N ALA A 68 7.13 10.66 -12.69
CA ALA A 68 8.55 10.95 -12.48
C ALA A 68 8.78 12.45 -12.32
N GLY A 69 9.51 12.86 -11.28
CA GLY A 69 9.74 14.26 -10.93
C GLY A 69 8.56 14.93 -10.19
N GLU A 70 7.49 14.19 -9.88
CA GLU A 70 6.38 14.72 -9.10
C GLU A 70 6.86 15.13 -7.70
N LEU A 71 6.46 16.31 -7.28
CA LEU A 71 6.83 16.85 -5.97
C LEU A 71 5.88 16.33 -4.89
N GLY A 72 6.48 15.99 -3.77
CA GLY A 72 5.78 15.60 -2.56
C GLY A 72 6.36 16.28 -1.33
N ILE A 73 5.79 15.96 -0.20
CA ILE A 73 6.21 16.47 1.11
C ILE A 73 6.51 15.29 2.03
N ILE A 74 7.63 15.40 2.77
CA ILE A 74 7.95 14.49 3.85
C ILE A 74 7.79 15.21 5.20
N THR A 75 7.28 14.50 6.20
CA THR A 75 7.25 15.04 7.56
C THR A 75 8.66 15.33 8.06
N SER A 76 8.87 16.48 8.66
CA SER A 76 10.15 16.91 9.22
C SER A 76 9.92 17.64 10.54
N PRO A 77 10.66 17.30 11.62
CA PRO A 77 11.61 16.19 11.73
C PRO A 77 10.93 14.82 11.89
N ILE A 78 11.65 13.76 11.54
CA ILE A 78 11.30 12.37 11.90
C ILE A 78 12.15 11.95 13.10
N ASN A 79 11.55 11.82 14.26
CA ASN A 79 12.25 11.36 15.47
C ASN A 79 12.30 9.84 15.49
N TYR A 80 13.46 9.25 15.18
CA TYR A 80 13.64 7.80 15.15
C TYR A 80 14.04 7.22 16.51
N ALA A 81 14.62 8.01 17.42
CA ALA A 81 15.02 7.56 18.74
C ALA A 81 13.81 7.29 19.67
N SER A 82 12.72 8.02 19.45
CA SER A 82 11.45 7.83 20.18
C SER A 82 10.27 7.97 19.20
N TYR A 83 10.21 7.06 18.24
CA TYR A 83 9.25 7.13 17.15
C TYR A 83 7.82 6.85 17.65
N VAL A 84 6.90 7.72 17.25
CA VAL A 84 5.46 7.53 17.49
C VAL A 84 4.81 7.06 16.17
N PRO A 85 4.19 5.87 16.15
CA PRO A 85 3.53 5.36 14.94
C PRO A 85 2.55 6.36 14.34
N GLY A 86 2.64 6.57 13.02
CA GLY A 86 1.79 7.51 12.31
C GLY A 86 2.20 8.98 12.40
N SER A 87 3.28 9.32 13.12
CA SER A 87 3.75 10.71 13.25
C SER A 87 4.48 11.23 12.01
N ALA A 88 4.90 10.35 11.10
CA ALA A 88 5.61 10.72 9.90
C ALA A 88 4.95 10.13 8.64
N ALA A 89 4.91 10.92 7.59
CA ALA A 89 4.37 10.52 6.30
C ALA A 89 5.13 11.16 5.14
N LEU A 90 5.08 10.47 3.98
CA LEU A 90 5.39 11.02 2.67
C LEU A 90 4.07 11.19 1.94
N VAL A 91 3.86 12.35 1.33
CA VAL A 91 2.61 12.70 0.66
C VAL A 91 2.90 13.21 -0.74
N PHE A 92 2.25 12.64 -1.73
CA PHE A 92 2.33 13.03 -3.14
C PHE A 92 0.93 13.32 -3.68
N GLY A 93 0.85 14.21 -4.65
CA GLY A 93 -0.39 14.56 -5.32
C GLY A 93 -1.40 15.32 -4.44
N SER A 94 -2.61 15.41 -4.92
CA SER A 94 -3.73 16.05 -4.22
C SER A 94 -5.07 15.56 -4.76
N GLY A 95 -6.13 15.71 -3.97
CA GLY A 95 -7.48 15.31 -4.39
C GLY A 95 -7.58 13.79 -4.65
N SER A 96 -8.03 13.42 -5.87
CA SER A 96 -8.17 12.02 -6.29
C SER A 96 -6.83 11.29 -6.49
N ASP A 97 -5.76 12.04 -6.67
CA ASP A 97 -4.43 11.51 -6.98
C ASP A 97 -3.52 11.50 -5.74
N LEU A 98 -4.10 11.76 -4.57
CA LEU A 98 -3.36 11.76 -3.31
C LEU A 98 -2.86 10.36 -2.99
N LEU A 99 -1.54 10.24 -2.84
CA LEU A 99 -0.85 9.05 -2.34
C LEU A 99 -0.13 9.41 -1.04
N THR A 100 -0.38 8.64 0.00
CA THR A 100 0.26 8.85 1.31
C THR A 100 0.92 7.57 1.78
N PHE A 101 2.19 7.66 2.14
CA PHE A 101 2.90 6.62 2.87
C PHE A 101 3.01 7.06 4.33
N THR A 102 2.29 6.39 5.22
CA THR A 102 2.33 6.67 6.66
C THR A 102 3.23 5.68 7.37
N LEU A 103 4.26 6.16 8.03
CA LEU A 103 5.22 5.33 8.77
C LEU A 103 4.56 4.78 10.05
N SER A 104 4.69 3.46 10.27
CA SER A 104 4.28 2.78 11.50
C SER A 104 5.46 2.55 12.44
N SER A 105 6.65 2.35 11.87
CA SER A 105 7.90 2.20 12.62
C SER A 105 9.09 2.64 11.79
N ILE A 106 10.18 2.97 12.46
CA ILE A 106 11.47 3.26 11.86
C ILE A 106 12.56 2.65 12.73
N THR A 107 13.51 2.00 12.10
CA THR A 107 14.74 1.52 12.72
C THR A 107 15.93 2.18 12.07
N SER A 108 16.94 2.49 12.86
CA SER A 108 18.20 3.08 12.38
C SER A 108 19.35 2.14 12.69
N ASP A 109 20.26 2.01 11.73
CA ASP A 109 21.56 1.37 11.90
C ASP A 109 22.62 2.36 11.44
N HIS A 110 23.55 2.69 12.34
CA HIS A 110 24.62 3.64 12.06
C HIS A 110 25.94 2.89 11.90
N VAL A 111 26.52 2.97 10.71
CA VAL A 111 27.85 2.43 10.42
C VAL A 111 28.80 3.60 10.23
N GLY A 112 29.49 4.00 11.29
CA GLY A 112 30.34 5.18 11.29
C GLY A 112 29.54 6.47 11.14
N VAL A 113 29.73 7.16 10.03
CA VAL A 113 29.05 8.43 9.68
C VAL A 113 27.84 8.22 8.76
N PHE A 114 27.57 6.97 8.39
CA PHE A 114 26.44 6.63 7.53
C PHE A 114 25.28 6.10 8.37
N GLY A 115 24.10 6.66 8.20
CA GLY A 115 22.87 6.14 8.75
C GLY A 115 22.10 5.34 7.70
N LEU A 116 21.75 4.11 8.04
CA LEU A 116 20.79 3.29 7.30
C LEU A 116 19.48 3.25 8.07
N PHE A 117 18.41 3.53 7.38
CA PHE A 117 17.08 3.58 7.99
C PHE A 117 16.14 2.65 7.25
N THR A 118 15.41 1.86 8.02
CA THR A 118 14.33 1.03 7.50
C THR A 118 13.03 1.43 8.19
N GLY A 119 12.07 1.88 7.41
CA GLY A 119 10.74 2.18 7.85
C GLY A 119 9.75 1.12 7.39
N MET A 120 8.78 0.79 8.24
CA MET A 120 7.58 0.06 7.84
C MET A 120 6.39 0.99 7.94
N GLY A 121 5.44 0.85 7.04
CA GLY A 121 4.27 1.72 7.02
C GLY A 121 3.17 1.22 6.13
N THR A 122 2.20 2.07 5.90
CA THR A 122 1.05 1.78 5.04
C THR A 122 0.96 2.84 3.95
N ILE A 123 0.85 2.37 2.72
CA ILE A 123 0.52 3.21 1.57
C ILE A 123 -0.98 3.24 1.41
N THR A 124 -1.53 4.45 1.27
CA THR A 124 -2.94 4.70 0.96
C THR A 124 -3.04 5.59 -0.26
N SER A 125 -4.00 5.29 -1.12
CA SER A 125 -4.35 6.14 -2.27
C SER A 125 -5.76 6.69 -2.09
N ALA A 126 -6.01 7.91 -2.51
CA ALA A 126 -7.37 8.45 -2.61
C ALA A 126 -8.18 7.79 -3.74
N ASN A 127 -7.52 7.09 -4.66
CA ASN A 127 -8.18 6.28 -5.67
C ASN A 127 -8.77 5.02 -5.03
N SER A 128 -10.10 4.93 -5.00
CA SER A 128 -10.85 3.81 -4.39
C SER A 128 -10.66 2.45 -5.07
N ALA A 129 -9.94 2.38 -6.18
CA ALA A 129 -9.54 1.13 -6.82
C ALA A 129 -8.44 0.38 -6.03
N TYR A 130 -7.82 1.05 -5.06
CA TYR A 130 -6.71 0.51 -4.29
C TYR A 130 -7.01 0.42 -2.79
N ASP A 131 -6.61 -0.70 -2.19
CA ASP A 131 -6.65 -0.91 -0.75
C ASP A 131 -5.38 -0.38 -0.06
N PRO A 132 -5.48 0.08 1.20
CA PRO A 132 -4.32 0.37 2.03
C PRO A 132 -3.36 -0.82 2.07
N THR A 133 -2.09 -0.60 1.74
CA THR A 133 -1.12 -1.69 1.56
C THR A 133 0.11 -1.47 2.42
N LEU A 134 0.58 -2.52 3.08
CA LEU A 134 1.83 -2.48 3.84
C LEU A 134 3.01 -2.30 2.89
N ALA A 135 3.97 -1.48 3.30
CA ALA A 135 5.16 -1.21 2.53
C ALA A 135 6.37 -0.93 3.42
N ASN A 136 7.54 -1.15 2.85
CA ASN A 136 8.81 -0.82 3.48
C ASN A 136 9.43 0.39 2.81
N LEU A 137 10.08 1.23 3.61
CA LEU A 137 10.82 2.40 3.17
C LEU A 137 12.28 2.22 3.57
N TYR A 138 13.17 2.25 2.58
CA TYR A 138 14.61 2.14 2.81
C TYR A 138 15.28 3.44 2.40
N PHE A 139 16.07 4.00 3.28
CA PHE A 139 16.86 5.19 2.95
C PHE A 139 18.16 5.25 3.73
N SER A 140 19.11 6.00 3.21
CA SER A 140 20.43 6.19 3.82
C SER A 140 20.82 7.66 3.84
N THR A 141 21.59 8.03 4.85
CA THR A 141 22.23 9.35 4.94
C THR A 141 23.73 9.19 4.74
N GLN A 142 24.41 10.23 4.24
CA GLN A 142 25.87 10.24 4.04
C GLN A 142 26.55 11.24 4.99
N ALA A 143 27.85 11.12 5.14
CA ALA A 143 28.67 11.63 6.24
C ALA A 143 28.80 13.13 6.43
N ASP A 144 28.51 13.96 5.46
CA ASP A 144 28.88 15.38 5.50
C ASP A 144 27.70 16.35 5.64
N GLY A 145 26.55 15.85 6.08
CA GLY A 145 25.39 16.69 6.40
C GLY A 145 24.64 17.27 5.20
N THR A 146 25.12 17.01 4.00
CA THR A 146 24.44 17.37 2.75
C THR A 146 24.14 16.13 1.95
N VAL A 147 22.97 15.54 2.16
CA VAL A 147 22.65 14.29 1.53
C VAL A 147 21.41 14.41 0.66
N THR A 148 21.59 13.94 -0.54
CA THR A 148 20.48 13.51 -1.37
C THR A 148 19.80 12.33 -0.69
N PHE A 149 18.62 12.56 -0.14
CA PHE A 149 17.74 11.51 0.34
C PHE A 149 17.32 10.65 -0.83
N SER A 150 17.55 9.35 -0.73
CA SER A 150 17.01 8.38 -1.66
C SER A 150 16.28 7.32 -0.87
N ALA A 151 15.00 7.16 -1.14
CA ALA A 151 14.19 6.12 -0.52
C ALA A 151 13.53 5.26 -1.59
N THR A 152 13.37 3.99 -1.28
CA THR A 152 12.59 3.06 -2.10
C THR A 152 11.47 2.51 -1.24
N ALA A 153 10.24 2.76 -1.63
CA ALA A 153 9.08 2.12 -1.05
C ALA A 153 8.75 0.86 -1.85
N VAL A 154 8.63 -0.25 -1.16
CA VAL A 154 8.25 -1.54 -1.74
C VAL A 154 7.00 -2.02 -1.03
N SER A 155 5.92 -2.11 -1.76
CA SER A 155 4.67 -2.67 -1.24
C SER A 155 4.68 -4.19 -1.34
N THR A 156 4.25 -4.85 -0.27
CA THR A 156 4.03 -6.30 -0.25
C THR A 156 2.53 -6.55 -0.22
N PRO A 157 1.93 -7.04 -1.31
CA PRO A 157 0.51 -7.38 -1.31
C PRO A 157 0.24 -8.40 -0.20
N SER A 158 -0.70 -8.09 0.68
CA SER A 158 -1.25 -9.11 1.58
C SER A 158 -2.01 -10.11 0.74
N ALA A 159 -1.85 -11.40 1.00
CA ALA A 159 -2.64 -12.42 0.34
C ALA A 159 -4.13 -12.12 0.60
N VAL A 160 -4.83 -11.72 -0.43
CA VAL A 160 -6.28 -11.53 -0.38
C VAL A 160 -6.89 -12.91 -0.09
N PRO A 161 -7.66 -13.08 0.98
CA PRO A 161 -8.40 -14.33 1.18
C PRO A 161 -9.23 -14.57 -0.07
N GLU A 162 -9.07 -15.72 -0.69
CA GLU A 162 -9.78 -16.06 -1.93
C GLU A 162 -11.28 -15.83 -1.72
N PRO A 163 -11.92 -14.94 -2.51
CA PRO A 163 -13.30 -14.64 -2.27
C PRO A 163 -14.11 -15.90 -2.47
N SER A 164 -15.14 -16.07 -1.66
CA SER A 164 -16.38 -16.86 -1.83
C SER A 164 -16.49 -17.91 -2.97
N THR A 165 -15.49 -18.08 -3.83
CA THR A 165 -15.44 -19.16 -4.83
C THR A 165 -15.48 -20.52 -4.17
N LEU A 166 -14.79 -20.70 -3.05
CA LEU A 166 -14.87 -21.92 -2.24
C LEU A 166 -16.26 -22.05 -1.58
N MET A 167 -16.85 -20.94 -1.14
CA MET A 167 -18.20 -20.95 -0.57
C MET A 167 -19.23 -21.19 -1.66
N LEU A 168 -19.04 -20.60 -2.86
CA LEU A 168 -19.89 -20.83 -4.02
C LEU A 168 -19.78 -22.26 -4.53
N LEU A 169 -18.56 -22.81 -4.61
CA LEU A 169 -18.34 -24.22 -4.95
C LEU A 169 -18.97 -25.13 -3.91
N GLY A 170 -18.79 -24.85 -2.62
CA GLY A 170 -19.40 -25.61 -1.53
C GLY A 170 -20.94 -25.60 -1.57
N THR A 171 -21.53 -24.44 -1.73
CA THR A 171 -23.01 -24.30 -1.85
C THR A 171 -23.54 -24.89 -3.15
N GLY A 172 -22.78 -24.79 -4.24
CA GLY A 172 -23.10 -25.44 -5.51
C GLY A 172 -23.12 -26.98 -5.39
N LEU A 173 -22.13 -27.57 -4.74
CA LEU A 173 -22.05 -29.02 -4.49
C LEU A 173 -23.20 -29.50 -3.59
N ILE A 174 -23.54 -28.76 -2.54
CA ILE A 174 -24.69 -29.07 -1.67
C ILE A 174 -26.00 -29.02 -2.47
N GLY A 175 -26.14 -28.02 -3.35
CA GLY A 175 -27.32 -27.89 -4.23
C GLY A 175 -27.46 -29.08 -5.19
N VAL A 176 -26.38 -29.50 -5.82
CA VAL A 176 -26.35 -30.67 -6.72
C VAL A 176 -26.66 -31.96 -5.97
N ALA A 177 -26.07 -32.18 -4.79
CA ALA A 177 -26.34 -33.35 -3.96
C ALA A 177 -27.78 -33.42 -3.51
N GLY A 178 -28.39 -32.28 -3.13
CA GLY A 178 -29.80 -32.19 -2.79
C GLY A 178 -30.77 -32.52 -3.97
N ALA A 179 -30.38 -32.03 -5.17
CA ALA A 179 -31.17 -32.32 -6.39
C ALA A 179 -31.10 -33.81 -6.79
N MET A 180 -29.95 -34.44 -6.65
CA MET A 180 -29.73 -35.86 -6.92
C MET A 180 -30.53 -36.75 -5.94
N LYS A 181 -30.50 -36.44 -4.63
CA LYS A 181 -31.29 -37.16 -3.63
C LYS A 181 -32.79 -37.13 -3.94
N ARG A 182 -33.30 -36.02 -4.44
CA ARG A 182 -34.71 -35.83 -4.79
C ARG A 182 -35.15 -36.60 -6.04
N ARG A 183 -34.22 -37.01 -6.90
CA ARG A 183 -34.47 -37.85 -8.08
C ARG A 183 -34.43 -39.35 -7.77
N LEU A 184 -33.78 -39.74 -6.68
CA LEU A 184 -33.60 -41.13 -6.27
C LEU A 184 -34.65 -41.59 -5.22
N SER A 185 -35.43 -40.63 -4.69
CA SER A 185 -36.60 -40.90 -3.82
C SER A 185 -37.90 -40.79 -4.62
#